data_4d69a6e1dcfaa956f3c83cb8f1cc2b70
#
_entry.id   4d69a6e1dcfaa956f3c83cb8f1cc2b70
#
_cell.length_a   1.000
_cell.length_b   1.000
_cell.length_c   1.000
_cell.angle_alpha   90.00
_cell.angle_beta   90.00
_cell.angle_gamma   90.00
#
_symmetry.space_group_name_H-M   'P 1'
#
loop_
_entity.id
_entity.type
_entity.pdbx_description
1 polymer ?
#
loop_
_entity_poly.entity_id
_entity_poly.type
_entity_poly.pdbx_seq_one_letter_code
_entity_poly.pdbx_strand_id
1 'polypeptide(L)' 'MKKFYFVGGPKTGQAEEFFRRLNQIGGTPTGWRLYPHAGNSGKALHLVDAESQDDIVHHLEHFQDIYERGEIVEIIESQP' A
#
# COMPACT_ATOMS: atom_id res chain seq x y z
N MET A 1 -4.01 -17.33 -2.13
CA MET A 1 -4.10 -15.86 -2.11
C MET A 1 -3.61 -15.29 -3.42
N LYS A 2 -4.20 -14.18 -3.81
CA LYS A 2 -3.76 -13.43 -4.99
C LYS A 2 -2.64 -12.47 -4.62
N LYS A 3 -1.87 -12.07 -5.62
CA LYS A 3 -0.82 -11.06 -5.45
C LYS A 3 -1.20 -9.79 -6.19
N PHE A 4 -0.94 -8.66 -5.53
CA PHE A 4 -1.23 -7.35 -6.10
C PHE A 4 -0.03 -6.45 -5.93
N TYR A 5 0.07 -5.40 -6.77
CA TYR A 5 1.03 -4.34 -6.52
C TYR A 5 0.41 -2.98 -6.81
N PHE A 6 0.95 -1.97 -6.19
CA PHE A 6 0.64 -0.57 -6.48
C PHE A 6 1.77 0.29 -5.96
N VAL A 7 1.83 1.51 -6.44
CA VAL A 7 2.79 2.51 -5.94
C VAL A 7 2.01 3.56 -5.18
N GLY A 8 2.41 3.84 -3.96
CA GLY A 8 1.71 4.82 -3.15
C GLY A 8 2.49 5.26 -1.93
N GLY A 9 1.98 6.27 -1.27
CA GLY A 9 2.55 6.80 -0.04
C GLY A 9 1.78 8.02 0.44
N PRO A 10 2.11 8.52 1.63
CA PRO A 10 1.44 9.70 2.16
C PRO A 10 1.69 10.92 1.28
N LYS A 11 0.70 11.80 1.22
CA LYS A 11 0.85 13.10 0.55
C LYS A 11 1.96 13.89 1.22
N THR A 12 2.53 14.83 0.48
CA THR A 12 3.60 15.71 0.99
C THR A 12 3.17 16.35 2.32
N GLY A 13 4.02 16.22 3.33
CA GLY A 13 3.76 16.78 4.66
C GLY A 13 2.85 15.93 5.54
N GLN A 14 2.37 14.78 5.07
CA GLN A 14 1.42 13.95 5.81
C GLN A 14 2.02 12.62 6.34
N ALA A 15 3.33 12.44 6.22
CA ALA A 15 3.97 11.19 6.63
C ALA A 15 3.78 10.90 8.13
N GLU A 16 3.91 11.92 8.97
CA GLU A 16 3.78 11.77 10.42
C GLU A 16 2.37 11.34 10.81
N GLU A 17 1.36 11.98 10.23
CA GLU A 17 -0.04 11.61 10.46
C GLU A 17 -0.34 10.22 9.95
N PHE A 18 0.23 9.84 8.80
CA PHE A 18 0.08 8.50 8.24
C PHE A 18 0.58 7.44 9.22
N PHE A 19 1.79 7.61 9.74
CA PHE A 19 2.37 6.63 10.67
C PHE A 19 1.61 6.61 12.01
N ARG A 20 1.09 7.74 12.46
CA ARG A 20 0.26 7.77 13.66
C ARG A 20 -0.99 6.91 13.50
N ARG A 21 -1.69 7.07 12.37
CA ARG A 21 -2.89 6.27 12.08
C ARG A 21 -2.56 4.79 11.88
N LEU A 22 -1.45 4.51 11.19
CA LEU A 22 -1.01 3.13 10.96
C LEU A 22 -0.78 2.40 12.28
N ASN A 23 -0.11 3.07 13.24
CA ASN A 23 0.11 2.50 14.56
C ASN A 23 -1.20 2.24 15.30
N GLN A 24 -2.19 3.10 15.14
CA GLN A 24 -3.49 2.94 15.79
C GLN A 24 -4.25 1.69 15.32
N ILE A 25 -4.06 1.30 14.07
CA ILE A 25 -4.74 0.13 13.51
C ILE A 25 -3.89 -1.15 13.56
N GLY A 26 -2.76 -1.11 14.25
CA GLY A 26 -1.93 -2.30 14.45
C GLY A 26 -0.78 -2.48 13.48
N GLY A 27 -0.49 -1.48 12.65
CA GLY A 27 0.62 -1.52 11.70
C GLY A 27 0.23 -2.06 10.33
N THR A 28 1.24 -2.37 9.54
CA THR A 28 1.06 -2.91 8.20
C THR A 28 0.54 -4.35 8.28
N PRO A 29 -0.48 -4.71 7.48
CA PRO A 29 -1.01 -6.07 7.49
C PRO A 29 0.02 -7.13 7.10
N THR A 30 -0.18 -8.35 7.56
CA THR A 30 0.62 -9.51 7.19
C THR A 30 0.53 -9.72 5.66
N GLY A 31 1.64 -10.11 5.04
CA GLY A 31 1.68 -10.36 3.60
C GLY A 31 1.91 -9.10 2.77
N TRP A 32 2.20 -8.00 3.42
CA TRP A 32 2.41 -6.71 2.76
C TRP A 32 3.90 -6.36 2.78
N ARG A 33 4.51 -6.19 1.61
CA ARG A 33 5.93 -5.85 1.49
C ARG A 33 6.08 -4.49 0.81
N LEU A 34 7.04 -3.71 1.28
CA LEU A 34 7.28 -2.35 0.82
C LEU A 34 8.69 -2.24 0.23
N TYR A 35 8.77 -1.62 -0.93
CA TYR A 35 10.04 -1.33 -1.60
C TYR A 35 10.09 0.18 -1.86
N PRO A 36 10.73 0.95 -0.98
CA PRO A 36 10.81 2.39 -1.15
C PRO A 36 11.52 2.77 -2.44
N HIS A 37 11.07 3.85 -3.07
CA HIS A 37 11.76 4.38 -4.24
C HIS A 37 13.14 4.92 -3.85
N ALA A 38 14.10 4.79 -4.74
CA ALA A 38 15.45 5.30 -4.52
C ALA A 38 15.48 6.82 -4.40
N GLY A 39 14.53 7.52 -5.04
CA GLY A 39 14.39 8.95 -4.90
C GLY A 39 13.65 9.31 -3.63
N ASN A 40 13.59 10.60 -3.32
CA ASN A 40 12.97 11.10 -2.10
C ASN A 40 11.52 11.51 -2.36
N SER A 41 10.74 10.62 -3.00
CA SER A 41 9.37 10.91 -3.39
C SER A 41 8.34 10.66 -2.28
N GLY A 42 8.74 9.97 -1.22
CA GLY A 42 7.82 9.54 -0.16
C GLY A 42 6.92 8.37 -0.56
N LYS A 43 7.12 7.82 -1.76
CA LYS A 43 6.33 6.70 -2.26
C LYS A 43 7.11 5.39 -2.23
N ALA A 44 6.37 4.28 -2.27
CA ALA A 44 6.96 2.95 -2.29
C ALA A 44 6.15 2.04 -3.19
N LEU A 45 6.81 1.03 -3.73
CA LEU A 45 6.13 -0.09 -4.36
C LEU A 45 5.62 -1.01 -3.25
N HIS A 46 4.33 -1.29 -3.28
CA HIS A 46 3.70 -2.22 -2.34
C HIS A 46 3.41 -3.53 -3.07
N LEU A 47 3.86 -4.63 -2.50
CA LEU A 47 3.57 -5.97 -3.01
C LEU A 47 2.77 -6.69 -1.94
N VAL A 48 1.53 -7.07 -2.28
CA VAL A 48 0.55 -7.50 -1.29
C VAL A 48 -0.06 -8.84 -1.65
N ASP A 49 -0.08 -9.76 -0.67
CA ASP A 49 -0.85 -10.99 -0.76
C ASP A 49 -2.20 -10.73 -0.08
N ALA A 50 -3.30 -10.92 -0.82
CA ALA A 50 -4.66 -10.70 -0.32
C ALA A 50 -5.66 -11.58 -1.06
N GLU A 51 -6.81 -11.80 -0.46
CA GLU A 51 -7.88 -12.57 -1.09
C GLU A 51 -8.50 -11.81 -2.28
N SER A 52 -8.58 -10.48 -2.14
CA SER A 52 -9.16 -9.63 -3.18
C SER A 52 -8.58 -8.22 -3.12
N GLN A 53 -8.77 -7.48 -4.22
CA GLN A 53 -8.40 -6.07 -4.28
C GLN A 53 -9.13 -5.25 -3.20
N ASP A 54 -10.37 -5.62 -2.90
CA ASP A 54 -11.18 -4.92 -1.90
C ASP A 54 -10.54 -4.92 -0.52
N ASP A 55 -9.82 -5.97 -0.15
CA ASP A 55 -9.11 -6.03 1.12
C ASP A 55 -8.05 -4.94 1.21
N ILE A 56 -7.36 -4.68 0.09
CA ILE A 56 -6.36 -3.61 0.01
C ILE A 56 -7.01 -2.24 0.11
N VAL A 57 -8.06 -2.02 -0.67
CA VAL A 57 -8.80 -0.75 -0.67
C VAL A 57 -9.35 -0.46 0.72
N HIS A 58 -9.91 -1.48 1.37
CA HIS A 58 -10.47 -1.33 2.72
C HIS A 58 -9.42 -0.88 3.73
N HIS A 59 -8.22 -1.47 3.67
CA HIS A 59 -7.12 -1.03 4.54
C HIS A 59 -6.74 0.44 4.24
N LEU A 60 -6.65 0.81 2.97
CA LEU A 60 -6.22 2.15 2.56
C LEU A 60 -7.26 3.23 2.86
N GLU A 61 -8.53 2.86 3.09
CA GLU A 61 -9.58 3.80 3.47
C GLU A 61 -9.26 4.56 4.76
N HIS A 62 -8.46 3.97 5.65
CA HIS A 62 -8.02 4.65 6.87
C HIS A 62 -7.17 5.89 6.59
N PHE A 63 -6.63 6.01 5.38
CA PHE A 63 -5.67 7.06 5.02
C PHE A 63 -6.09 7.86 3.79
N GLN A 64 -7.29 7.67 3.24
CA GLN A 64 -7.63 8.17 1.90
C GLN A 64 -7.49 9.70 1.75
N ASP A 65 -7.63 10.47 2.81
CA ASP A 65 -7.48 11.92 2.78
C ASP A 65 -6.02 12.39 2.76
N ILE A 66 -5.08 11.53 3.18
CA ILE A 66 -3.66 11.88 3.31
C ILE A 66 -2.74 11.00 2.47
N TYR A 67 -3.31 10.15 1.62
CA TYR A 67 -2.56 9.14 0.89
C TYR A 67 -2.81 9.29 -0.62
N GLU A 68 -1.78 8.99 -1.40
CA GLU A 68 -1.86 8.96 -2.87
C GLU A 68 -1.39 7.61 -3.34
N ARG A 69 -2.07 7.06 -4.33
CA ARG A 69 -1.63 5.81 -4.93
C ARG A 69 -2.04 5.72 -6.39
N GLY A 70 -1.30 4.92 -7.14
CA GLY A 70 -1.70 4.52 -8.47
C GLY A 70 -2.68 3.36 -8.45
N GLU A 71 -2.93 2.80 -9.61
CA GLU A 71 -3.81 1.65 -9.79
C GLU A 71 -3.29 0.44 -9.03
N ILE A 72 -4.19 -0.32 -8.44
CA ILE A 72 -3.88 -1.61 -7.83
C ILE A 72 -3.99 -2.66 -8.93
N VAL A 73 -2.89 -3.37 -9.18
CA VAL A 73 -2.80 -4.31 -10.28
C VAL A 73 -2.61 -5.73 -9.73
N GLU A 74 -3.42 -6.65 -10.20
CA GLU A 74 -3.26 -8.07 -9.85
C GLU A 74 -2.13 -8.68 -10.68
N ILE A 75 -1.22 -9.40 -10.02
CA ILE A 75 -0.15 -10.13 -10.68
C ILE A 75 -0.66 -11.53 -10.99
N ILE A 76 -0.75 -11.87 -12.26
CA ILE A 76 -1.17 -13.18 -12.70
C ILE A 76 0.06 -13.90 -13.23
N GLU A 77 0.40 -15.03 -12.61
CA GLU A 77 1.54 -15.82 -13.06
C GLU A 77 1.24 -16.48 -14.40
N SER A 78 2.15 -16.28 -15.35
CA SER A 78 2.10 -16.96 -16.62
C SER A 78 2.42 -18.44 -16.44
N GLN A 79 1.59 -19.30 -17.00
CA GLN A 79 1.91 -20.72 -17.06
C GLN A 79 2.78 -20.97 -18.29
N PRO A 80 3.89 -21.71 -18.16
CA PRO A 80 4.73 -22.05 -19.31
C PRO A 80 4.03 -22.97 -20.28
#